data_82a94059f80da1c293651dba80e0eb1a
#
_entry.id   82a94059f80da1c293651dba80e0eb1a
#
_cell.length_a   1.000
_cell.length_b   1.000
_cell.length_c   1.000
_cell.angle_alpha   90.00
_cell.angle_beta   90.00
_cell.angle_gamma   90.00
#
_symmetry.space_group_name_H-M   'P 1'
#
loop_
_entity.id
_entity.type
_entity.pdbx_description
1 polymer ?
#
loop_
_entity_poly.entity_id
_entity_poly.type
_entity_poly.pdbx_seq_one_letter_code
_entity_poly.pdbx_strand_id
1 'polypeptide(L)'
;MRIGIAGAGGIGSNVAVQLVRAGLKCFLKIVDFDRIESSNLNRQFYFADQVGQAKATALVENLKRIDPAAEVQALVLRLTSGNMARTFEDVDIVVEGFDGAADKKILMETFAGSSKMVVAASGVAGLDLAGVAVRTMGNCHIVGDFTTEAGIGNLYAPKVMLVAAIMSQMILRHCLEGGR
;
A
#
# COMPACT_ATOMS: atom_id res chain seq x y z
N MET A 1 4.68 8.30 14.32
CA MET A 1 4.53 7.03 13.60
C MET A 1 5.04 7.21 12.18
N ARG A 2 5.80 6.27 11.68
CA ARG A 2 6.39 6.28 10.32
C ARG A 2 5.87 5.05 9.55
N ILE A 3 5.34 5.26 8.37
CA ILE A 3 4.70 4.22 7.56
C ILE A 3 5.42 4.12 6.23
N GLY A 4 5.89 2.93 5.89
CA GLY A 4 6.47 2.60 4.59
C GLY A 4 5.43 1.95 3.68
N ILE A 5 5.29 2.43 2.45
CA ILE A 5 4.40 1.87 1.43
C ILE A 5 5.25 1.30 0.31
N ALA A 6 5.27 -0.02 0.21
CA ALA A 6 5.98 -0.78 -0.80
C ALA A 6 5.06 -1.03 -2.00
N GLY A 7 5.25 -0.26 -3.07
CA GLY A 7 4.38 -0.24 -4.24
C GLY A 7 3.28 0.82 -4.16
N ALA A 8 3.21 1.70 -5.16
CA ALA A 8 2.22 2.76 -5.30
C ALA A 8 1.13 2.42 -6.35
N GLY A 9 0.80 1.14 -6.46
CA GLY A 9 -0.25 0.61 -7.32
C GLY A 9 -1.66 0.78 -6.75
N GLY A 10 -2.57 -0.14 -7.08
CA GLY A 10 -3.97 -0.09 -6.64
C GLY A 10 -4.14 -0.04 -5.12
N ILE A 11 -3.42 -0.89 -4.40
CA ILE A 11 -3.47 -0.91 -2.93
C ILE A 11 -2.71 0.29 -2.34
N GLY A 12 -1.42 0.43 -2.65
CA GLY A 12 -0.58 1.42 -1.98
C GLY A 12 -1.03 2.86 -2.21
N SER A 13 -1.46 3.24 -3.44
CA SER A 13 -1.94 4.58 -3.71
C SER A 13 -3.24 4.90 -2.95
N ASN A 14 -4.17 3.95 -2.89
CA ASN A 14 -5.43 4.14 -2.17
C ASN A 14 -5.24 4.15 -0.64
N VAL A 15 -4.35 3.32 -0.08
CA VAL A 15 -4.00 3.38 1.35
C VAL A 15 -3.40 4.74 1.69
N ALA A 16 -2.41 5.22 0.92
CA ALA A 16 -1.78 6.53 1.15
C ALA A 16 -2.81 7.68 1.18
N VAL A 17 -3.71 7.70 0.18
CA VAL A 17 -4.77 8.72 0.08
C VAL A 17 -5.72 8.66 1.27
N GLN A 18 -6.13 7.47 1.69
CA GLN A 18 -7.06 7.33 2.81
C GLN A 18 -6.45 7.74 4.14
N LEU A 19 -5.18 7.43 4.38
CA LEU A 19 -4.46 7.87 5.59
C LEU A 19 -4.33 9.40 5.65
N VAL A 20 -3.97 10.04 4.53
CA VAL A 20 -3.89 11.52 4.46
C VAL A 20 -5.27 12.16 4.62
N ARG A 21 -6.31 11.63 3.94
CA ARG A 21 -7.70 12.12 4.09
C ARG A 21 -8.27 11.95 5.49
N ALA A 22 -7.85 10.90 6.19
CA ALA A 22 -8.23 10.69 7.59
C ALA A 22 -7.53 11.67 8.57
N GLY A 23 -6.61 12.51 8.07
CA GLY A 23 -5.89 13.48 8.89
C GLY A 23 -4.86 12.84 9.82
N LEU A 24 -4.41 11.61 9.53
CA LEU A 24 -3.40 10.94 10.34
C LEU A 24 -2.06 11.69 10.26
N LYS A 25 -1.62 12.21 11.40
CA LYS A 25 -0.31 12.86 11.51
C LYS A 25 0.79 11.81 11.61
N CYS A 26 1.33 11.44 10.45
CA CYS A 26 2.40 10.45 10.31
C CYS A 26 3.30 10.81 9.13
N PHE A 27 4.50 10.24 9.12
CA PHE A 27 5.38 10.29 7.96
C PHE A 27 5.09 9.11 7.04
N LEU A 28 4.88 9.37 5.75
CA LEU A 28 4.70 8.34 4.72
C LEU A 28 5.93 8.27 3.81
N LYS A 29 6.57 7.10 3.74
CA LYS A 29 7.62 6.78 2.77
C LYS A 29 7.03 5.90 1.67
N ILE A 30 6.92 6.43 0.46
CA ILE A 30 6.33 5.75 -0.70
C ILE A 30 7.45 5.30 -1.63
N VAL A 31 7.52 4.00 -1.90
CA VAL A 31 8.57 3.39 -2.72
C VAL A 31 7.94 2.66 -3.90
N ASP A 32 8.23 3.12 -5.10
CA ASP A 32 7.80 2.49 -6.35
C ASP A 32 8.73 2.90 -7.49
N PHE A 33 9.05 2.00 -8.40
CA PHE A 33 9.93 2.29 -9.54
C PHE A 33 9.19 2.48 -10.86
N ASP A 34 7.90 2.13 -10.91
CA ASP A 34 7.08 2.16 -12.11
C ASP A 34 6.68 3.58 -12.53
N ARG A 35 6.24 3.66 -13.77
CA ARG A 35 5.56 4.83 -14.32
C ARG A 35 4.05 4.57 -14.42
N ILE A 36 3.31 5.66 -14.41
CA ILE A 36 1.85 5.64 -14.57
C ILE A 36 1.51 5.30 -16.01
N GLU A 37 0.61 4.35 -16.19
CA GLU A 37 0.03 3.96 -17.46
C GLU A 37 -1.47 4.26 -17.48
N SER A 38 -2.05 4.46 -18.67
CA SER A 38 -3.50 4.69 -18.81
C SER A 38 -4.34 3.56 -18.23
N SER A 39 -3.85 2.32 -18.30
CA SER A 39 -4.46 1.12 -17.72
C SER A 39 -4.53 1.14 -16.19
N ASN A 40 -3.76 1.99 -15.54
CA ASN A 40 -3.74 2.12 -14.08
C ASN A 40 -4.86 3.00 -13.54
N LEU A 41 -5.37 3.94 -14.35
CA LEU A 41 -6.31 4.99 -13.94
C LEU A 41 -7.66 4.44 -13.46
N ASN A 42 -7.99 3.22 -13.81
CA ASN A 42 -9.24 2.57 -13.41
C ASN A 42 -9.30 2.20 -11.91
N ARG A 43 -8.14 2.20 -11.20
CA ARG A 43 -8.07 1.74 -9.81
C ARG A 43 -6.96 2.34 -8.95
N GLN A 44 -6.02 3.09 -9.54
CA GLN A 44 -4.91 3.76 -8.85
C GLN A 44 -5.20 5.26 -8.74
N PHE A 45 -4.67 5.91 -7.72
CA PHE A 45 -4.96 7.32 -7.45
C PHE A 45 -4.05 8.25 -8.28
N TYR A 46 -4.24 8.22 -9.58
CA TYR A 46 -3.56 9.08 -10.56
C TYR A 46 -4.55 9.70 -11.53
N PHE A 47 -4.09 10.71 -12.28
CA PHE A 47 -4.87 11.45 -13.25
C PHE A 47 -4.29 11.29 -14.67
N ALA A 48 -5.11 11.58 -15.69
CA ALA A 48 -4.74 11.36 -17.09
C ALA A 48 -3.51 12.16 -17.54
N ASP A 49 -3.34 13.36 -17.03
CA ASP A 49 -2.20 14.25 -17.27
C ASP A 49 -0.90 13.78 -16.59
N GLN A 50 -0.97 12.79 -15.72
CA GLN A 50 0.18 12.20 -15.03
C GLN A 50 0.72 10.93 -15.73
N VAL A 51 0.10 10.47 -16.82
CA VAL A 51 0.57 9.29 -17.56
C VAL A 51 2.02 9.50 -18.02
N GLY A 52 2.89 8.50 -17.75
CA GLY A 52 4.33 8.55 -18.01
C GLY A 52 5.18 9.09 -16.84
N GLN A 53 4.59 9.74 -15.84
CA GLN A 53 5.31 10.17 -14.64
C GLN A 53 5.64 8.98 -13.73
N ALA A 54 6.66 9.12 -12.88
CA ALA A 54 6.98 8.11 -11.86
C ALA A 54 5.86 8.05 -10.80
N LYS A 55 5.35 6.84 -10.51
CA LYS A 55 4.23 6.62 -9.59
C LYS A 55 4.50 7.23 -8.20
N ALA A 56 5.66 6.95 -7.61
CA ALA A 56 5.99 7.45 -6.27
C ALA A 56 5.97 8.98 -6.21
N THR A 57 6.53 9.67 -7.20
CA THR A 57 6.58 11.14 -7.26
C THR A 57 5.19 11.74 -7.44
N ALA A 58 4.44 11.26 -8.42
CA ALA A 58 3.09 11.76 -8.72
C ALA A 58 2.13 11.53 -7.53
N LEU A 59 2.27 10.39 -6.83
CA LEU A 59 1.46 10.15 -5.64
C LEU A 59 1.75 11.16 -4.53
N VAL A 60 3.02 11.47 -4.26
CA VAL A 60 3.39 12.51 -3.28
C VAL A 60 2.79 13.87 -3.65
N GLU A 61 2.83 14.25 -4.92
CA GLU A 61 2.19 15.49 -5.39
C GLU A 61 0.68 15.48 -5.15
N ASN A 62 0.01 14.37 -5.47
CA ASN A 62 -1.43 14.22 -5.25
C ASN A 62 -1.79 14.29 -3.76
N LEU A 63 -1.00 13.66 -2.89
CA LEU A 63 -1.20 13.70 -1.44
C LEU A 63 -1.05 15.12 -0.88
N LYS A 64 -0.06 15.88 -1.33
CA LYS A 64 0.13 17.29 -0.94
C LYS A 64 -0.97 18.21 -1.46
N ARG A 65 -1.68 17.85 -2.52
CA ARG A 65 -2.89 18.57 -2.97
C ARG A 65 -4.09 18.31 -2.06
N ILE A 66 -4.10 17.20 -1.31
CA ILE A 66 -5.11 16.90 -0.29
C ILE A 66 -4.76 17.60 1.02
N ASP A 67 -3.55 17.43 1.51
CA ASP A 67 -3.01 18.10 2.71
C ASP A 67 -1.60 18.62 2.41
N PRO A 68 -1.42 19.95 2.21
CA PRO A 68 -0.12 20.55 1.97
C PRO A 68 0.91 20.32 3.09
N ALA A 69 0.43 20.07 4.33
CA ALA A 69 1.27 19.79 5.48
C ALA A 69 1.63 18.30 5.64
N ALA A 70 1.13 17.42 4.77
CA ALA A 70 1.43 15.98 4.84
C ALA A 70 2.95 15.74 4.72
N GLU A 71 3.51 14.99 5.68
CA GLU A 71 4.90 14.57 5.68
C GLU A 71 5.07 13.31 4.82
N VAL A 72 5.38 13.52 3.53
CA VAL A 72 5.45 12.44 2.53
C VAL A 72 6.77 12.49 1.76
N GLN A 73 7.38 11.32 1.54
CA GLN A 73 8.60 11.12 0.79
C GLN A 73 8.39 10.12 -0.33
N ALA A 74 8.84 10.45 -1.55
CA ALA A 74 8.90 9.54 -2.67
C ALA A 74 10.31 8.94 -2.82
N LEU A 75 10.38 7.64 -3.08
CA LEU A 75 11.59 6.97 -3.54
C LEU A 75 11.27 6.21 -4.82
N VAL A 76 11.86 6.65 -5.94
CA VAL A 76 11.78 5.93 -7.22
C VAL A 76 12.85 4.85 -7.20
N LEU A 77 12.50 3.69 -6.66
CA LEU A 77 13.43 2.60 -6.39
C LEU A 77 12.75 1.24 -6.59
N ARG A 78 13.42 0.35 -7.32
CA ARG A 78 13.01 -1.05 -7.37
C ARG A 78 13.41 -1.76 -6.07
N LEU A 79 12.42 -2.25 -5.33
CA LEU A 79 12.63 -3.03 -4.12
C LEU A 79 13.06 -4.46 -4.50
N THR A 80 14.04 -4.97 -3.75
CA THR A 80 14.62 -6.31 -3.90
C THR A 80 14.94 -6.88 -2.53
N SER A 81 15.23 -8.17 -2.43
CA SER A 81 15.70 -8.79 -1.18
C SER A 81 16.95 -8.10 -0.59
N GLY A 82 17.80 -7.51 -1.46
CA GLY A 82 19.04 -6.86 -1.03
C GLY A 82 18.85 -5.46 -0.44
N ASN A 83 17.75 -4.78 -0.72
CA ASN A 83 17.55 -3.40 -0.26
C ASN A 83 16.29 -3.17 0.60
N MET A 84 15.34 -4.09 0.61
CA MET A 84 14.03 -3.92 1.24
C MET A 84 14.13 -3.62 2.75
N ALA A 85 14.91 -4.42 3.49
CA ALA A 85 15.10 -4.22 4.93
C ALA A 85 15.67 -2.84 5.24
N ARG A 86 16.71 -2.41 4.52
CA ARG A 86 17.35 -1.09 4.70
C ARG A 86 16.43 0.05 4.29
N THR A 87 15.66 -0.12 3.20
CA THR A 87 14.74 0.93 2.72
C THR A 87 13.67 1.28 3.76
N PHE A 88 13.23 0.28 4.52
CA PHE A 88 12.18 0.43 5.54
C PHE A 88 12.71 0.28 6.98
N GLU A 89 14.01 0.48 7.22
CA GLU A 89 14.59 0.36 8.57
C GLU A 89 13.98 1.33 9.57
N ASP A 90 13.66 2.54 9.13
CA ASP A 90 13.18 3.67 9.92
C ASP A 90 11.65 3.80 10.02
N VAL A 91 10.89 2.80 9.59
CA VAL A 91 9.42 2.82 9.67
C VAL A 91 8.90 1.84 10.74
N ASP A 92 7.74 2.15 11.29
CA ASP A 92 7.04 1.33 12.30
C ASP A 92 6.08 0.34 11.64
N ILE A 93 5.49 0.74 10.50
CA ILE A 93 4.49 -0.03 9.75
C ILE A 93 4.95 -0.16 8.30
N VAL A 94 4.81 -1.36 7.73
CA VAL A 94 5.04 -1.63 6.32
C VAL A 94 3.75 -2.06 5.64
N VAL A 95 3.36 -1.31 4.60
CA VAL A 95 2.22 -1.63 3.74
C VAL A 95 2.73 -2.34 2.49
N GLU A 96 2.24 -3.53 2.23
CA GLU A 96 2.52 -4.30 1.03
C GLU A 96 1.48 -3.94 -0.06
N GLY A 97 1.92 -3.36 -1.15
CA GLY A 97 1.09 -2.93 -2.29
C GLY A 97 1.57 -3.44 -3.64
N PHE A 98 2.35 -4.52 -3.69
CA PHE A 98 2.83 -5.13 -4.93
C PHE A 98 1.72 -5.89 -5.67
N ASP A 99 1.88 -6.05 -6.96
CA ASP A 99 1.05 -6.92 -7.80
C ASP A 99 1.68 -8.31 -8.02
N GLY A 100 3.00 -8.40 -7.96
CA GLY A 100 3.76 -9.63 -8.16
C GLY A 100 3.86 -10.50 -6.91
N ALA A 101 3.56 -11.81 -7.03
CA ALA A 101 3.66 -12.76 -5.92
C ALA A 101 5.09 -12.90 -5.37
N ALA A 102 6.11 -12.77 -6.24
CA ALA A 102 7.51 -12.85 -5.83
C ALA A 102 7.92 -11.69 -4.91
N ASP A 103 7.53 -10.46 -5.25
CA ASP A 103 7.84 -9.28 -4.45
C ASP A 103 7.07 -9.28 -3.12
N LYS A 104 5.79 -9.74 -3.13
CA LYS A 104 5.01 -10.00 -1.90
C LYS A 104 5.74 -10.97 -0.96
N LYS A 105 6.20 -12.09 -1.51
CA LYS A 105 6.94 -13.11 -0.74
C LYS A 105 8.18 -12.52 -0.09
N ILE A 106 9.00 -11.78 -0.85
CA ILE A 106 10.22 -11.13 -0.34
C ILE A 106 9.89 -10.19 0.83
N LEU A 107 8.84 -9.36 0.70
CA LEU A 107 8.43 -8.45 1.77
C LEU A 107 7.99 -9.21 3.02
N MET A 108 7.17 -10.23 2.87
CA MET A 108 6.70 -11.04 3.99
C MET A 108 7.86 -11.75 4.68
N GLU A 109 8.79 -12.36 3.94
CA GLU A 109 9.99 -13.00 4.49
C GLU A 109 10.91 -12.01 5.20
N THR A 110 10.97 -10.75 4.72
CA THR A 110 11.81 -9.70 5.32
C THR A 110 11.26 -9.22 6.67
N PHE A 111 9.94 -9.09 6.80
CA PHE A 111 9.35 -8.39 7.95
C PHE A 111 8.47 -9.28 8.84
N ALA A 112 8.11 -10.51 8.44
CA ALA A 112 7.40 -11.44 9.32
C ALA A 112 8.22 -11.74 10.57
N GLY A 113 7.60 -11.60 11.75
CA GLY A 113 8.27 -11.78 13.04
C GLY A 113 9.17 -10.62 13.47
N SER A 114 9.26 -9.52 12.69
CA SER A 114 9.94 -8.29 13.13
C SER A 114 9.07 -7.48 14.10
N SER A 115 9.62 -6.41 14.65
CA SER A 115 8.87 -5.46 15.50
C SER A 115 7.91 -4.55 14.72
N LYS A 116 7.95 -4.57 13.39
CA LYS A 116 7.11 -3.73 12.53
C LYS A 116 5.75 -4.38 12.31
N MET A 117 4.68 -3.59 12.32
CA MET A 117 3.38 -4.05 11.82
C MET A 117 3.44 -4.18 10.30
N VAL A 118 3.01 -5.31 9.76
CA VAL A 118 2.90 -5.54 8.30
C VAL A 118 1.43 -5.63 7.93
N VAL A 119 1.01 -4.81 6.95
CA VAL A 119 -0.36 -4.85 6.41
C VAL A 119 -0.28 -5.15 4.92
N ALA A 120 -0.84 -6.27 4.51
CA ALA A 120 -0.71 -6.81 3.16
C ALA A 120 -2.08 -7.10 2.51
N ALA A 121 -2.10 -7.21 1.19
CA ALA A 121 -3.30 -7.58 0.44
C ALA A 121 -3.14 -8.96 -0.22
N SER A 122 -4.23 -9.78 -0.21
CA SER A 122 -4.27 -11.07 -0.90
C SER A 122 -5.65 -11.36 -1.48
N GLY A 123 -5.74 -11.50 -2.81
CA GLY A 123 -7.02 -11.72 -3.49
C GLY A 123 -7.83 -10.43 -3.64
N VAL A 124 -7.42 -9.57 -4.58
CA VAL A 124 -8.03 -8.25 -4.86
C VAL A 124 -8.69 -8.16 -6.23
N ALA A 125 -8.63 -9.21 -7.04
CA ALA A 125 -9.27 -9.25 -8.35
C ALA A 125 -10.73 -9.73 -8.27
N GLY A 126 -11.48 -9.53 -9.37
CA GLY A 126 -12.88 -9.93 -9.49
C GLY A 126 -13.89 -8.92 -8.93
N LEU A 127 -15.16 -9.30 -8.97
CA LEU A 127 -16.31 -8.44 -8.61
C LEU A 127 -16.90 -8.77 -7.24
N ASP A 128 -16.65 -9.97 -6.71
CA ASP A 128 -17.24 -10.38 -5.43
C ASP A 128 -16.54 -9.68 -4.27
N LEU A 129 -17.30 -9.01 -3.44
CA LEU A 129 -16.87 -8.30 -2.24
C LEU A 129 -17.13 -9.10 -0.96
N ALA A 130 -18.03 -10.07 -0.99
CA ALA A 130 -18.51 -10.77 0.20
C ALA A 130 -17.43 -11.62 0.88
N GLY A 131 -16.45 -12.11 0.10
CA GLY A 131 -15.33 -12.93 0.61
C GLY A 131 -14.18 -12.14 1.24
N VAL A 132 -14.22 -10.81 1.21
CA VAL A 132 -13.12 -10.00 1.75
C VAL A 132 -13.08 -10.10 3.28
N ALA A 133 -11.97 -10.60 3.79
CA ALA A 133 -11.75 -10.82 5.22
C ALA A 133 -10.33 -10.38 5.65
N VAL A 134 -10.10 -10.37 6.95
CA VAL A 134 -8.77 -10.12 7.55
C VAL A 134 -8.25 -11.41 8.17
N ARG A 135 -7.01 -11.76 7.88
CA ARG A 135 -6.27 -12.84 8.56
C ARG A 135 -5.04 -12.25 9.22
N THR A 136 -4.82 -12.60 10.49
CA THR A 136 -3.66 -12.13 11.26
C THR A 136 -2.76 -13.30 11.62
N MET A 137 -1.46 -13.14 11.38
CA MET A 137 -0.42 -14.09 11.74
C MET A 137 0.76 -13.32 12.36
N GLY A 138 0.90 -13.34 13.68
CA GLY A 138 1.89 -12.54 14.39
C GLY A 138 1.70 -11.05 14.12
N ASN A 139 2.75 -10.40 13.61
CA ASN A 139 2.76 -8.99 13.23
C ASN A 139 2.20 -8.70 11.83
N CYS A 140 1.76 -9.74 11.09
CA CYS A 140 1.27 -9.63 9.72
C CYS A 140 -0.26 -9.68 9.68
N HIS A 141 -0.88 -8.68 9.08
CA HIS A 141 -2.31 -8.55 8.85
C HIS A 141 -2.58 -8.57 7.35
N ILE A 142 -3.28 -9.57 6.87
CA ILE A 142 -3.53 -9.77 5.44
C ILE A 142 -5.01 -9.57 5.16
N VAL A 143 -5.34 -8.72 4.18
CA VAL A 143 -6.71 -8.35 3.81
C VAL A 143 -7.00 -8.80 2.38
N GLY A 144 -8.13 -9.46 2.16
CA GLY A 144 -8.56 -9.88 0.82
C GLY A 144 -9.47 -11.08 0.84
N ASP A 145 -9.75 -11.67 -0.32
CA ASP A 145 -10.61 -12.85 -0.42
C ASP A 145 -9.84 -14.17 -0.28
N PHE A 146 -8.53 -14.16 -0.39
CA PHE A 146 -7.62 -15.31 -0.28
C PHE A 146 -7.87 -16.42 -1.31
N THR A 147 -8.68 -16.18 -2.31
CA THR A 147 -9.06 -17.15 -3.34
C THR A 147 -8.62 -16.74 -4.73
N THR A 148 -8.52 -15.44 -4.97
CA THR A 148 -8.08 -14.90 -6.26
C THR A 148 -6.56 -14.90 -6.34
N GLU A 149 -6.01 -15.61 -7.32
CA GLU A 149 -4.56 -15.66 -7.53
C GLU A 149 -4.02 -14.32 -8.03
N ALA A 150 -2.81 -13.97 -7.58
CA ALA A 150 -2.11 -12.76 -8.02
C ALA A 150 -1.87 -12.79 -9.54
N GLY A 151 -2.26 -11.72 -10.22
CA GLY A 151 -2.11 -11.59 -11.67
C GLY A 151 -3.19 -12.30 -12.50
N ILE A 152 -4.14 -12.99 -11.89
CA ILE A 152 -5.27 -13.63 -12.58
C ILE A 152 -6.55 -12.83 -12.33
N GLY A 153 -7.24 -12.47 -13.42
CA GLY A 153 -8.50 -11.74 -13.38
C GLY A 153 -8.32 -10.21 -13.43
N ASN A 154 -9.44 -9.54 -13.71
CA ASN A 154 -9.46 -8.09 -13.81
C ASN A 154 -9.52 -7.43 -12.43
N LEU A 155 -8.78 -6.35 -12.29
CA LEU A 155 -8.81 -5.50 -11.09
C LEU A 155 -9.82 -4.37 -11.30
N TYR A 156 -10.78 -4.28 -10.38
CA TYR A 156 -11.81 -3.24 -10.37
C TYR A 156 -11.67 -2.34 -9.15
N ALA A 157 -11.87 -1.04 -9.35
CA ALA A 157 -11.73 -0.06 -8.28
C ALA A 157 -12.50 -0.40 -7.00
N PRO A 158 -13.79 -0.83 -7.03
CA PRO A 158 -14.53 -1.08 -5.79
C PRO A 158 -13.86 -2.09 -4.86
N LYS A 159 -13.39 -3.22 -5.38
CA LYS A 159 -12.75 -4.25 -4.54
C LYS A 159 -11.36 -3.83 -4.05
N VAL A 160 -10.56 -3.24 -4.95
CA VAL A 160 -9.24 -2.68 -4.59
C VAL A 160 -9.39 -1.61 -3.51
N MET A 161 -10.36 -0.70 -3.64
CA MET A 161 -10.62 0.35 -2.66
C MET A 161 -11.15 -0.19 -1.33
N LEU A 162 -12.01 -1.21 -1.35
CA LEU A 162 -12.51 -1.87 -0.14
C LEU A 162 -11.36 -2.50 0.66
N VAL A 163 -10.49 -3.27 -0.01
CA VAL A 163 -9.31 -3.88 0.63
C VAL A 163 -8.39 -2.79 1.19
N ALA A 164 -8.08 -1.76 0.41
CA ALA A 164 -7.28 -0.63 0.88
C ALA A 164 -7.93 0.12 2.05
N ALA A 165 -9.28 0.22 2.10
CA ALA A 165 -10.00 0.84 3.19
C ALA A 165 -9.88 0.05 4.50
N ILE A 166 -9.99 -1.27 4.44
CA ILE A 166 -9.80 -2.13 5.61
C ILE A 166 -8.35 -2.04 6.10
N MET A 167 -7.37 -2.09 5.19
CA MET A 167 -5.96 -1.92 5.54
C MET A 167 -5.70 -0.57 6.21
N SER A 168 -6.24 0.52 5.65
CA SER A 168 -6.11 1.87 6.21
C SER A 168 -6.75 1.99 7.59
N GLN A 169 -7.93 1.38 7.80
CA GLN A 169 -8.58 1.35 9.11
C GLN A 169 -7.74 0.64 10.16
N MET A 170 -7.10 -0.48 9.81
CA MET A 170 -6.21 -1.21 10.73
C MET A 170 -5.02 -0.34 11.14
N ILE A 171 -4.40 0.35 10.18
CA ILE A 171 -3.30 1.28 10.43
C ILE A 171 -3.77 2.43 11.33
N LEU A 172 -4.91 3.05 11.01
CA LEU A 172 -5.49 4.14 11.81
C LEU A 172 -5.74 3.72 13.25
N ARG A 173 -6.35 2.56 13.46
CA ARG A 173 -6.58 2.01 14.81
C ARG A 173 -5.27 1.82 15.56
N HIS A 174 -4.28 1.19 14.93
CA HIS A 174 -2.97 1.00 15.56
C HIS A 174 -2.31 2.33 15.95
N CYS A 175 -2.40 3.35 15.08
CA CYS A 175 -1.82 4.66 15.34
C CYS A 175 -2.57 5.50 16.40
N LEU A 176 -3.90 5.42 16.42
CA LEU A 176 -4.76 6.27 17.28
C LEU A 176 -5.06 5.63 18.64
N GLU A 177 -5.21 4.31 18.69
CA GLU A 177 -5.47 3.59 19.94
C GLU A 177 -4.17 3.29 20.70
N GLY A 178 -3.04 3.73 20.17
CA GLY A 178 -1.68 3.62 20.67
C GLY A 178 -1.27 2.18 20.89
N GLY A 179 -0.38 1.62 20.13
CA GLY A 179 0.08 0.23 20.28
C GLY A 179 0.11 -0.25 21.74
N ARG A 180 -1.08 -0.61 22.23
CA ARG A 180 -1.27 -1.26 23.54
C ARG A 180 -1.05 -2.74 23.38
#